data_48ae83de4756012e06829d6f88bb31bd
#
_entry.id   48ae83de4756012e06829d6f88bb31bd
#
_cell.length_a   1.000
_cell.length_b   1.000
_cell.length_c   1.000
_cell.angle_alpha   90.00
_cell.angle_beta   90.00
_cell.angle_gamma   90.00
#
_symmetry.space_group_name_H-M   'P 1'
#
loop_
_entity.id
_entity.type
_entity.pdbx_description
1 polymer ?
#
loop_
_entity_poly.entity_id
_entity_poly.type
_entity_poly.pdbx_seq_one_letter_code
_entity_poly.pdbx_strand_id
1 'polypeptide(L)'
;MVRTPMAGLRRILLGTMICTTLAAGVVIAAQRGDKPSKESSKEQEAKRPKISMRANPQVVIAPARVTISVELSGGADDFEEYYCPTVVWEWGDDTSSESTTDCEPYEAGKSQIKRRYTTQHQFRRPGNFKLSFHLKNKERVLASASTTVQVQPGLQNGPF
;
A
#
# COMPACT_ATOMS: atom_id res chain seq x y z
N MET A 1 -28.91 -37.23 22.16
CA MET A 1 -29.40 -37.40 23.54
C MET A 1 -29.16 -36.08 24.24
N VAL A 2 -30.21 -35.26 24.36
CA VAL A 2 -30.97 -35.03 25.59
C VAL A 2 -30.18 -34.11 26.54
N ARG A 3 -30.54 -32.91 26.96
CA ARG A 3 -31.84 -32.21 27.27
C ARG A 3 -31.54 -30.75 27.66
N THR A 4 -32.30 -29.79 27.19
CA THR A 4 -32.68 -28.60 27.97
C THR A 4 -33.64 -29.03 29.09
N PRO A 5 -33.93 -28.29 30.18
CA PRO A 5 -34.69 -27.03 30.09
C PRO A 5 -34.55 -26.07 31.30
N MET A 6 -35.36 -24.98 31.24
CA MET A 6 -36.22 -24.27 32.21
C MET A 6 -35.64 -22.93 32.71
N ALA A 7 -36.18 -21.79 32.30
CA ALA A 7 -37.45 -21.15 32.72
C ALA A 7 -37.49 -20.79 34.23
N GLY A 8 -37.42 -19.51 34.49
CA GLY A 8 -37.60 -18.87 35.80
C GLY A 8 -38.28 -17.52 35.68
N LEU A 9 -39.58 -17.56 35.57
CA LEU A 9 -40.53 -16.44 35.61
C LEU A 9 -40.80 -16.05 37.07
N ARG A 10 -40.65 -14.80 37.48
CA ARG A 10 -41.34 -14.20 38.64
C ARG A 10 -41.25 -12.68 38.64
N ARG A 11 -42.34 -12.03 38.30
CA ARG A 11 -43.37 -11.29 39.10
C ARG A 11 -42.88 -9.92 39.60
N ILE A 12 -43.32 -8.88 38.90
CA ILE A 12 -44.39 -7.91 39.26
C ILE A 12 -44.34 -7.40 40.70
N LEU A 13 -44.00 -6.12 40.84
CA LEU A 13 -44.61 -5.26 41.83
C LEU A 13 -44.75 -3.84 41.24
N LEU A 14 -45.99 -3.43 41.16
CA LEU A 14 -46.43 -2.05 40.94
C LEU A 14 -45.92 -1.15 42.07
N GLY A 15 -45.39 0.00 41.71
CA GLY A 15 -45.13 1.08 42.62
C GLY A 15 -45.39 2.39 41.89
N THR A 16 -46.48 2.99 42.24
CA THR A 16 -47.04 4.22 41.72
C THR A 16 -46.26 5.46 42.14
N MET A 17 -46.23 6.46 41.24
CA MET A 17 -46.31 7.91 41.49
C MET A 17 -45.10 8.62 42.12
N ILE A 18 -44.49 9.56 41.39
CA ILE A 18 -44.67 11.01 41.63
C ILE A 18 -44.02 11.76 40.48
N CYS A 19 -44.81 12.60 39.88
CA CYS A 19 -44.46 13.58 38.85
C CYS A 19 -43.68 14.73 39.48
N THR A 20 -42.44 14.96 39.06
CA THR A 20 -41.76 16.26 39.22
C THR A 20 -41.07 16.59 37.91
N THR A 21 -41.64 17.54 37.22
CA THR A 21 -41.12 18.19 36.03
C THR A 21 -39.87 19.00 36.41
N LEU A 22 -38.67 18.52 36.10
CA LEU A 22 -37.46 19.31 36.04
C LEU A 22 -37.02 19.27 34.58
N ALA A 23 -37.13 20.45 33.92
CA ALA A 23 -36.59 20.71 32.63
C ALA A 23 -35.07 20.66 32.72
N ALA A 24 -34.49 19.52 32.44
CA ALA A 24 -33.06 19.37 32.20
C ALA A 24 -32.79 19.50 30.70
N GLY A 25 -32.20 20.62 30.31
CA GLY A 25 -31.77 20.85 28.95
C GLY A 25 -30.81 19.74 28.51
N VAL A 26 -31.21 19.01 27.48
CA VAL A 26 -30.32 18.08 26.78
C VAL A 26 -29.32 18.92 26.00
N VAL A 27 -28.12 19.12 26.56
CA VAL A 27 -26.99 19.58 25.80
C VAL A 27 -26.57 18.42 24.90
N ILE A 28 -27.04 18.45 23.67
CA ILE A 28 -26.51 17.59 22.62
C ILE A 28 -25.10 18.08 22.34
N ALA A 29 -24.12 17.47 22.98
CA ALA A 29 -22.73 17.58 22.58
C ALA A 29 -22.62 16.97 21.16
N ALA A 30 -22.73 17.83 20.14
CA ALA A 30 -22.37 17.46 18.79
C ALA A 30 -20.89 17.04 18.82
N GLN A 31 -20.65 15.74 18.76
CA GLN A 31 -19.33 15.21 18.45
C GLN A 31 -18.99 15.71 17.05
N ARG A 32 -18.25 16.83 16.99
CA ARG A 32 -17.58 17.22 15.78
C ARG A 32 -16.56 16.12 15.51
N GLY A 33 -16.88 15.26 14.56
CA GLY A 33 -15.87 14.40 13.97
C GLY A 33 -14.74 15.28 13.47
N ASP A 34 -13.57 15.17 14.09
CA ASP A 34 -12.36 15.86 13.69
C ASP A 34 -12.04 15.41 12.26
N LYS A 35 -12.51 16.20 11.31
CA LYS A 35 -12.03 16.12 9.93
C LYS A 35 -10.58 16.60 9.99
N PRO A 36 -9.61 15.76 9.58
CA PRO A 36 -8.21 16.13 9.65
C PRO A 36 -8.03 17.48 8.97
N SER A 37 -7.43 18.43 9.68
CA SER A 37 -7.25 19.79 9.18
C SER A 37 -6.39 19.72 7.92
N LYS A 38 -6.65 20.59 6.94
CA LYS A 38 -5.86 20.68 5.69
C LYS A 38 -4.36 20.87 5.93
N GLU A 39 -4.00 21.33 7.09
CA GLU A 39 -2.62 21.58 7.51
C GLU A 39 -1.90 20.27 7.87
N SER A 40 -2.55 19.36 8.60
CA SER A 40 -2.04 18.02 8.89
C SER A 40 -1.82 17.19 7.62
N SER A 41 -2.72 17.31 6.65
CA SER A 41 -2.58 16.60 5.36
C SER A 41 -1.37 17.09 4.54
N LYS A 42 -1.09 18.39 4.57
CA LYS A 42 0.07 18.96 3.86
C LYS A 42 1.40 18.59 4.50
N GLU A 43 1.45 18.50 5.82
CA GLU A 43 2.65 18.09 6.54
C GLU A 43 2.98 16.61 6.30
N GLN A 44 1.98 15.74 6.26
CA GLN A 44 2.16 14.33 5.92
C GLN A 44 2.60 14.15 4.47
N GLU A 45 2.07 14.95 3.54
CA GLU A 45 2.46 14.90 2.14
C GLU A 45 3.91 15.38 1.93
N ALA A 46 4.37 16.38 2.69
CA ALA A 46 5.76 16.84 2.66
C ALA A 46 6.75 15.79 3.20
N LYS A 47 6.33 14.94 4.12
CA LYS A 47 7.14 13.84 4.68
C LYS A 47 7.16 12.59 3.79
N ARG A 48 6.29 12.50 2.79
CA ARG A 48 6.20 11.34 1.90
C ARG A 48 7.32 11.36 0.86
N PRO A 49 8.13 10.29 0.77
CA PRO A 49 9.15 10.17 -0.28
C PRO A 49 8.52 10.12 -1.68
N LYS A 50 9.21 10.73 -2.64
CA LYS A 50 8.89 10.63 -4.07
C LYS A 50 9.54 9.39 -4.66
N ILE A 51 8.83 8.73 -5.56
CA ILE A 51 9.30 7.50 -6.21
C ILE A 51 9.63 7.76 -7.67
N SER A 52 10.74 7.21 -8.14
CA SER A 52 11.13 7.22 -9.54
C SER A 52 11.63 5.85 -9.96
N MET A 53 11.46 5.51 -11.24
CA MET A 53 11.85 4.21 -11.81
C MET A 53 12.62 4.41 -13.10
N ARG A 54 13.68 3.63 -13.29
CA ARG A 54 14.52 3.64 -14.48
C ARG A 54 14.85 2.23 -14.90
N ALA A 55 14.89 2.00 -16.20
CA ALA A 55 15.40 0.79 -16.82
C ALA A 55 16.72 1.07 -17.52
N ASN A 56 17.67 0.17 -17.42
CA ASN A 56 18.96 0.30 -18.09
C ASN A 56 19.42 -1.06 -18.64
N PRO A 57 19.63 -1.14 -19.95
CA PRO A 57 19.29 -0.16 -20.99
C PRO A 57 17.78 -0.10 -21.25
N GLN A 58 17.30 1.03 -21.83
CA GLN A 58 15.89 1.19 -22.20
C GLN A 58 15.56 0.62 -23.59
N VAL A 59 16.55 0.51 -24.46
CA VAL A 59 16.42 -0.07 -25.79
C VAL A 59 17.42 -1.22 -25.90
N VAL A 60 16.92 -2.40 -26.25
CA VAL A 60 17.71 -3.65 -26.31
C VAL A 60 17.25 -4.52 -27.48
N ILE A 61 18.03 -5.55 -27.80
CA ILE A 61 17.70 -6.54 -28.83
C ILE A 61 17.37 -7.87 -28.14
N ALA A 62 16.25 -8.50 -28.54
CA ALA A 62 15.82 -9.78 -27.99
C ALA A 62 16.77 -10.94 -28.34
N PRO A 63 17.00 -11.91 -27.41
CA PRO A 63 16.60 -11.89 -26.01
C PRO A 63 17.54 -10.98 -25.17
N ALA A 64 16.98 -10.20 -24.24
CA ALA A 64 17.75 -9.23 -23.49
C ALA A 64 17.43 -9.25 -22.00
N ARG A 65 18.46 -8.99 -21.19
CA ARG A 65 18.33 -8.75 -19.76
C ARG A 65 18.46 -7.26 -19.48
N VAL A 66 17.47 -6.71 -18.76
CA VAL A 66 17.42 -5.30 -18.39
C VAL A 66 17.48 -5.19 -16.87
N THR A 67 18.27 -4.25 -16.38
CA THR A 67 18.29 -3.90 -14.95
C THR A 67 17.33 -2.76 -14.70
N ILE A 68 16.46 -2.94 -13.72
CA ILE A 68 15.46 -1.96 -13.31
C ILE A 68 15.82 -1.46 -11.92
N SER A 69 15.83 -0.14 -11.76
CA SER A 69 16.11 0.53 -10.51
C SER A 69 14.96 1.46 -10.14
N VAL A 70 14.51 1.35 -8.91
CA VAL A 70 13.53 2.27 -8.31
C VAL A 70 14.19 2.97 -7.15
N GLU A 71 13.99 4.27 -7.07
CA GLU A 71 14.58 5.15 -6.07
C GLU A 71 13.52 6.00 -5.40
N LEU A 72 13.55 6.02 -4.06
CA LEU A 72 12.77 6.89 -3.23
C LEU A 72 13.64 8.09 -2.81
N SER A 73 13.20 9.30 -3.13
CA SER A 73 13.94 10.53 -2.87
C SER A 73 13.14 11.51 -2.03
N GLY A 74 13.84 12.31 -1.21
CA GLY A 74 13.19 13.25 -0.30
C GLY A 74 12.36 12.56 0.79
N GLY A 75 11.51 13.32 1.45
CA GLY A 75 10.69 12.83 2.56
C GLY A 75 11.49 12.37 3.78
N ALA A 76 10.80 11.84 4.78
CA ALA A 76 11.40 11.33 6.01
C ALA A 76 11.99 9.92 5.81
N ASP A 77 13.12 9.64 6.49
CA ASP A 77 13.74 8.31 6.46
C ASP A 77 12.96 7.28 7.28
N ASP A 78 12.22 7.74 8.26
CA ASP A 78 11.39 6.97 9.17
C ASP A 78 9.89 7.05 8.81
N PHE A 79 9.56 7.22 7.53
CA PHE A 79 8.17 7.29 7.09
C PHE A 79 7.47 5.94 7.23
N GLU A 80 6.72 5.75 8.32
CA GLU A 80 6.12 4.48 8.75
C GLU A 80 5.36 3.75 7.64
N GLU A 81 4.57 4.47 6.84
CA GLU A 81 3.79 3.85 5.76
C GLU A 81 4.67 3.08 4.75
N TYR A 82 5.94 3.51 4.56
CA TYR A 82 6.87 2.89 3.61
C TYR A 82 7.85 1.92 4.29
N TYR A 83 7.68 1.70 5.59
CA TYR A 83 8.46 0.72 6.30
C TYR A 83 7.98 -0.69 5.97
N CYS A 84 8.89 -1.56 5.57
CA CYS A 84 8.62 -2.97 5.25
C CYS A 84 7.45 -3.25 4.30
N PRO A 85 7.42 -2.61 3.13
CA PRO A 85 6.34 -2.81 2.18
C PRO A 85 6.50 -4.13 1.42
N THR A 86 5.40 -4.67 0.94
CA THR A 86 5.40 -5.65 -0.14
C THR A 86 5.72 -4.94 -1.45
N VAL A 87 6.64 -5.49 -2.21
CA VAL A 87 7.10 -4.98 -3.50
C VAL A 87 6.53 -5.82 -4.62
N VAL A 88 5.84 -5.18 -5.56
CA VAL A 88 5.29 -5.84 -6.74
C VAL A 88 5.89 -5.22 -8.00
N TRP A 89 6.39 -6.07 -8.89
CA TRP A 89 6.88 -5.72 -10.22
C TRP A 89 5.95 -6.33 -11.26
N GLU A 90 5.45 -5.50 -12.17
CA GLU A 90 4.73 -5.93 -13.36
C GLU A 90 5.62 -5.65 -14.57
N TRP A 91 5.92 -6.68 -15.36
CA TRP A 91 6.92 -6.60 -16.41
C TRP A 91 6.37 -6.15 -17.77
N GLY A 92 5.04 -6.14 -17.89
CA GLY A 92 4.36 -5.78 -19.14
C GLY A 92 4.41 -6.87 -20.22
N ASP A 93 4.95 -8.03 -19.90
CA ASP A 93 4.99 -9.23 -20.75
C ASP A 93 4.09 -10.35 -20.20
N ASP A 94 3.02 -9.97 -19.49
CA ASP A 94 2.07 -10.82 -18.78
C ASP A 94 2.67 -11.57 -17.58
N THR A 95 3.86 -11.18 -17.16
CA THR A 95 4.49 -11.71 -15.94
C THR A 95 4.62 -10.65 -14.86
N SER A 96 4.67 -11.11 -13.61
CA SER A 96 4.86 -10.27 -12.43
C SER A 96 5.74 -10.96 -11.41
N SER A 97 6.29 -10.19 -10.48
CA SER A 97 7.04 -10.70 -9.33
C SER A 97 6.63 -9.94 -8.08
N GLU A 98 6.43 -10.66 -6.99
CA GLU A 98 6.11 -10.09 -5.69
C GLU A 98 7.14 -10.54 -4.66
N SER A 99 7.51 -9.64 -3.78
CA SER A 99 8.47 -9.90 -2.70
C SER A 99 8.05 -9.16 -1.44
N THR A 100 7.92 -9.91 -0.36
CA THR A 100 7.70 -9.39 0.99
C THR A 100 8.93 -9.70 1.83
N THR A 101 9.37 -8.75 2.61
CA THR A 101 10.52 -8.92 3.54
C THR A 101 9.96 -9.02 4.95
N ASP A 102 10.48 -9.96 5.74
CA ASP A 102 10.22 -9.99 7.17
C ASP A 102 11.06 -8.89 7.83
N CYS A 103 10.41 -8.02 8.57
CA CYS A 103 11.05 -6.92 9.27
C CYS A 103 10.69 -6.97 10.75
N GLU A 104 11.58 -6.42 11.58
CA GLU A 104 11.27 -6.13 12.97
C GLU A 104 10.11 -5.14 13.06
N PRO A 105 9.37 -5.10 14.18
CA PRO A 105 8.33 -4.11 14.38
C PRO A 105 8.85 -2.68 14.19
N TYR A 106 8.02 -1.82 13.63
CA TYR A 106 8.38 -0.43 13.42
C TYR A 106 8.62 0.30 14.75
N GLU A 107 9.76 0.99 14.85
CA GLU A 107 10.13 1.86 15.97
C GLU A 107 10.41 3.28 15.44
N ALA A 108 9.62 4.27 15.85
CA ALA A 108 9.79 5.64 15.44
C ALA A 108 11.20 6.18 15.78
N GLY A 109 11.84 6.84 14.82
CA GLY A 109 13.20 7.38 14.95
C GLY A 109 14.34 6.36 14.89
N LYS A 110 14.04 5.06 14.80
CA LYS A 110 15.04 3.99 14.63
C LYS A 110 14.85 3.24 13.32
N SER A 111 13.61 2.89 12.99
CA SER A 111 13.31 2.18 11.75
C SER A 111 13.51 3.09 10.54
N GLN A 112 14.13 2.56 9.50
CA GLN A 112 14.39 3.30 8.27
C GLN A 112 13.76 2.61 7.08
N ILE A 113 13.26 3.40 6.14
CA ILE A 113 12.71 2.88 4.89
C ILE A 113 13.82 2.47 3.92
N LYS A 114 13.55 1.43 3.14
CA LYS A 114 14.44 1.06 2.04
C LYS A 114 14.25 2.04 0.89
N ARG A 115 15.31 2.75 0.52
CA ARG A 115 15.24 3.81 -0.49
C ARG A 115 15.55 3.36 -1.92
N ARG A 116 16.13 2.18 -2.09
CA ARG A 116 16.50 1.66 -3.41
C ARG A 116 16.08 0.21 -3.57
N TYR A 117 15.43 -0.07 -4.69
CA TYR A 117 15.07 -1.40 -5.13
C TYR A 117 15.66 -1.64 -6.51
N THR A 118 16.37 -2.74 -6.69
CA THR A 118 17.00 -3.09 -7.97
C THR A 118 16.73 -4.55 -8.27
N THR A 119 16.37 -4.83 -9.51
CA THR A 119 16.13 -6.18 -9.99
C THR A 119 16.48 -6.29 -11.47
N GLN A 120 16.46 -7.51 -11.99
CA GLN A 120 16.70 -7.77 -13.40
C GLN A 120 15.54 -8.60 -13.96
N HIS A 121 15.15 -8.29 -15.19
CA HIS A 121 14.17 -9.07 -15.94
C HIS A 121 14.69 -9.40 -17.34
N GLN A 122 14.34 -10.57 -17.84
CA GLN A 122 14.74 -11.06 -19.17
C GLN A 122 13.55 -11.04 -20.13
N PHE A 123 13.60 -10.18 -21.12
CA PHE A 123 12.65 -10.14 -22.21
C PHE A 123 13.09 -11.09 -23.31
N ARG A 124 12.25 -12.05 -23.65
CA ARG A 124 12.54 -13.07 -24.67
C ARG A 124 12.03 -12.71 -26.06
N ARG A 125 11.02 -11.87 -26.13
CA ARG A 125 10.33 -11.47 -27.37
C ARG A 125 10.51 -9.96 -27.61
N PRO A 126 10.53 -9.53 -28.88
CA PRO A 126 10.49 -8.10 -29.19
C PRO A 126 9.16 -7.50 -28.81
N GLY A 127 9.15 -6.20 -28.48
CA GLY A 127 7.97 -5.46 -28.09
C GLY A 127 8.30 -4.19 -27.33
N ASN A 128 7.26 -3.41 -27.02
CA ASN A 128 7.33 -2.27 -26.12
C ASN A 128 6.65 -2.68 -24.81
N PHE A 129 7.44 -2.77 -23.75
CA PHE A 129 6.97 -3.24 -22.46
C PHE A 129 6.88 -2.07 -21.49
N LYS A 130 5.69 -1.84 -20.94
CA LYS A 130 5.48 -0.89 -19.84
C LYS A 130 5.65 -1.64 -18.53
N LEU A 131 6.71 -1.33 -17.83
CA LEU A 131 7.00 -1.89 -16.51
C LEU A 131 6.34 -1.02 -15.45
N SER A 132 5.76 -1.65 -14.44
CA SER A 132 5.20 -0.98 -13.28
C SER A 132 5.80 -1.54 -11.99
N PHE A 133 5.99 -0.67 -11.04
CA PHE A 133 6.46 -0.98 -9.70
C PHE A 133 5.47 -0.45 -8.69
N HIS A 134 5.12 -1.26 -7.70
CA HIS A 134 4.20 -0.89 -6.64
C HIS A 134 4.80 -1.23 -5.28
N LEU A 135 4.76 -0.25 -4.38
CA LEU A 135 4.91 -0.48 -2.95
C LEU A 135 3.52 -0.67 -2.36
N LYS A 136 3.30 -1.79 -1.67
CA LYS A 136 2.03 -2.11 -1.03
C LYS A 136 2.20 -2.29 0.48
N ASN A 137 1.19 -1.92 1.22
CA ASN A 137 0.99 -2.37 2.59
C ASN A 137 -0.32 -3.16 2.62
N LYS A 138 -0.22 -4.47 2.79
CA LYS A 138 -1.33 -5.42 2.59
C LYS A 138 -1.91 -5.21 1.18
N GLU A 139 -3.21 -4.91 1.09
CA GLU A 139 -3.89 -4.69 -0.20
C GLU A 139 -3.81 -3.23 -0.72
N ARG A 140 -3.28 -2.31 0.08
CA ARG A 140 -3.24 -0.89 -0.27
C ARG A 140 -1.94 -0.54 -1.01
N VAL A 141 -2.06 0.00 -2.21
CA VAL A 141 -0.93 0.59 -2.94
C VAL A 141 -0.54 1.91 -2.28
N LEU A 142 0.68 2.01 -1.82
CA LEU A 142 1.26 3.19 -1.16
C LEU A 142 1.86 4.15 -2.17
N ALA A 143 2.62 3.61 -3.11
CA ALA A 143 3.27 4.34 -4.16
C ALA A 143 3.47 3.46 -5.39
N SER A 144 3.52 4.08 -6.56
CA SER A 144 3.81 3.41 -7.82
C SER A 144 4.67 4.26 -8.73
N ALA A 145 5.47 3.59 -9.56
CA ALA A 145 6.24 4.21 -10.63
C ALA A 145 6.23 3.30 -11.85
N SER A 146 6.44 3.87 -13.03
CA SER A 146 6.51 3.09 -14.25
C SER A 146 7.60 3.61 -15.20
N THR A 147 8.09 2.72 -16.05
CA THR A 147 9.02 3.03 -17.13
C THR A 147 8.73 2.14 -18.33
N THR A 148 9.31 2.44 -19.47
CA THR A 148 9.11 1.64 -20.70
C THR A 148 10.46 1.11 -21.18
N VAL A 149 10.46 -0.14 -21.65
CA VAL A 149 11.59 -0.79 -22.32
C VAL A 149 11.17 -1.18 -23.72
N GLN A 150 11.98 -0.79 -24.68
CA GLN A 150 11.82 -1.18 -26.08
C GLN A 150 12.76 -2.34 -26.40
N VAL A 151 12.20 -3.48 -26.73
CA VAL A 151 12.95 -4.68 -27.15
C VAL A 151 12.79 -4.85 -28.65
N GLN A 152 13.88 -4.67 -29.37
CA GLN A 152 13.93 -4.82 -30.83
C GLN A 152 14.08 -6.30 -31.22
N PRO A 153 13.62 -6.70 -32.40
CA PRO A 153 13.89 -8.05 -32.90
C PRO A 153 15.40 -8.26 -33.11
N GLY A 154 15.89 -9.42 -32.72
CA GLY A 154 17.22 -9.86 -33.09
C GLY A 154 17.32 -10.04 -34.61
N LEU A 155 18.56 -9.95 -35.13
CA LEU A 155 18.81 -10.28 -36.53
C LEU A 155 18.43 -11.75 -36.73
N GLN A 156 17.34 -11.99 -37.44
CA GLN A 156 17.07 -13.33 -37.99
C GLN A 156 18.05 -13.53 -39.13
N ASN A 157 19.05 -14.40 -38.93
CA ASN A 157 19.82 -14.91 -40.04
C ASN A 157 18.84 -15.68 -40.92
N GLY A 158 18.40 -15.01 -41.98
CA GLY A 158 17.61 -15.69 -43.01
C GLY A 158 18.39 -16.91 -43.53
N PRO A 159 17.70 -17.97 -44.00
CA PRO A 159 18.40 -19.05 -44.65
C PRO A 159 19.11 -18.48 -45.89
N PHE A 160 20.42 -18.74 -45.96
CA PHE A 160 21.21 -18.55 -47.16
C PHE A 160 20.83 -19.60 -48.19
#